data_51907a0c26eaf196b077cec84dbe7ec3
#
_entry.id   51907a0c26eaf196b077cec84dbe7ec3
#
_cell.length_a   1.000
_cell.length_b   1.000
_cell.length_c   1.000
_cell.angle_alpha   90.00
_cell.angle_beta   90.00
_cell.angle_gamma   90.00
#
_symmetry.space_group_name_H-M   'P 1'
#
loop_
_entity.id
_entity.type
_entity.pdbx_description
1 polymer ?
#
loop_
_entity_poly.entity_id
_entity_poly.type
_entity_poly.pdbx_seq_one_letter_code
_entity_poly.pdbx_strand_id
1 'polypeptide(L)'
;MRLTELLKTDQVTISCELFPPKQGAQLANYKNIVADMAALKPAYMSVTYGATGGTSDYTVELASEVEKHQIPALAHLTCASSTKEKVASVIEELKEKQISNILALRGDIPQNADFPLPNQYRHASELIADIKAQGDFCIGGACYPEGHPEADTIFEDLDHLKEKVDAGCEFLTTQMFFD
;
A
#
# COMPACT_ATOMS: atom_id res chain seq x y z
N MET A 1 4.83 -6.41 13.43
CA MET A 1 5.62 -7.49 12.76
C MET A 1 5.87 -7.08 11.33
N ARG A 2 7.09 -7.26 10.80
CA ARG A 2 7.41 -6.96 9.38
C ARG A 2 6.89 -8.08 8.48
N LEU A 3 6.27 -7.73 7.36
CA LEU A 3 5.75 -8.73 6.42
C LEU A 3 6.86 -9.57 5.79
N THR A 4 8.05 -9.00 5.58
CA THR A 4 9.22 -9.75 5.11
C THR A 4 9.64 -10.89 6.03
N GLU A 5 9.36 -10.81 7.33
CA GLU A 5 9.61 -11.91 8.28
C GLU A 5 8.51 -12.96 8.21
N LEU A 6 7.25 -12.50 8.11
CA LEU A 6 6.08 -13.36 8.04
C LEU A 6 6.07 -14.19 6.75
N LEU A 7 6.52 -13.61 5.63
CA LEU A 7 6.54 -14.28 4.33
C LEU A 7 7.72 -15.26 4.15
N LYS A 8 8.65 -15.32 5.11
CA LYS A 8 9.73 -16.33 5.13
C LYS A 8 9.20 -17.68 5.62
N THR A 9 8.33 -18.31 4.87
CA THR A 9 7.75 -19.61 5.21
C THR A 9 7.52 -20.41 3.93
N ASP A 10 7.66 -21.74 4.03
CA ASP A 10 7.32 -22.67 2.94
C ASP A 10 5.82 -23.04 2.93
N GLN A 11 5.05 -22.47 3.85
CA GLN A 11 3.61 -22.74 3.94
C GLN A 11 2.82 -21.68 3.18
N VAL A 12 1.70 -22.09 2.59
CA VAL A 12 0.74 -21.17 2.00
C VAL A 12 0.16 -20.27 3.09
N THR A 13 0.27 -18.96 2.90
CA THR A 13 -0.34 -17.95 3.75
C THR A 13 -1.52 -17.30 3.06
N ILE A 14 -2.57 -16.97 3.80
CA ILE A 14 -3.75 -16.29 3.27
C ILE A 14 -3.81 -14.90 3.90
N SER A 15 -3.98 -13.90 3.07
CA SER A 15 -4.24 -12.52 3.49
C SER A 15 -5.62 -12.07 3.01
N CYS A 16 -6.14 -11.01 3.62
CA CYS A 16 -7.39 -10.36 3.24
C CYS A 16 -7.13 -8.90 2.93
N GLU A 17 -7.83 -8.37 1.94
CA GLU A 17 -7.77 -6.95 1.59
C GLU A 17 -9.07 -6.24 2.01
N LEU A 18 -8.93 -5.11 2.68
CA LEU A 18 -10.01 -4.27 3.16
C LEU A 18 -10.09 -2.98 2.33
N PHE A 19 -11.31 -2.64 1.94
CA PHE A 19 -11.59 -1.40 1.21
C PHE A 19 -12.25 -0.40 2.17
N PRO A 20 -11.61 0.74 2.49
CA PRO A 20 -12.20 1.74 3.36
C PRO A 20 -13.55 2.25 2.84
N PRO A 21 -14.49 2.59 3.73
CA PRO A 21 -15.80 3.10 3.32
C PRO A 21 -15.68 4.46 2.66
N LYS A 22 -16.55 4.75 1.71
CA LYS A 22 -16.61 6.06 1.05
C LYS A 22 -17.14 7.17 1.96
N GLN A 23 -17.84 6.82 3.03
CA GLN A 23 -18.45 7.77 3.98
C GLN A 23 -18.15 7.38 5.42
N GLY A 24 -17.76 8.34 6.23
CA GLY A 24 -17.37 8.12 7.63
C GLY A 24 -18.48 7.51 8.51
N ALA A 25 -19.75 7.73 8.19
CA ALA A 25 -20.88 7.12 8.91
C ALA A 25 -20.86 5.57 8.89
N GLN A 26 -20.16 4.97 7.93
CA GLN A 26 -20.04 3.52 7.80
C GLN A 26 -18.84 2.94 8.59
N LEU A 27 -17.98 3.79 9.13
CA LEU A 27 -16.72 3.36 9.75
C LEU A 27 -16.94 2.45 10.96
N ALA A 28 -17.98 2.67 11.76
CA ALA A 28 -18.31 1.81 12.90
C ALA A 28 -18.65 0.38 12.45
N ASN A 29 -19.34 0.23 11.33
CA ASN A 29 -19.65 -1.09 10.77
C ASN A 29 -18.39 -1.79 10.24
N TYR A 30 -17.45 -1.04 9.69
CA TYR A 30 -16.16 -1.58 9.22
C TYR A 30 -15.31 -2.16 10.35
N LYS A 31 -15.37 -1.59 11.55
CA LYS A 31 -14.67 -2.16 12.73
C LYS A 31 -15.19 -3.56 13.08
N ASN A 32 -16.50 -3.79 12.93
CA ASN A 32 -17.07 -5.12 13.10
C ASN A 32 -16.59 -6.08 12.00
N ILE A 33 -16.54 -5.62 10.75
CA ILE A 33 -15.99 -6.41 9.62
C ILE A 33 -14.53 -6.78 9.87
N VAL A 34 -13.71 -5.85 10.36
CA VAL A 34 -12.31 -6.11 10.71
C VAL A 34 -12.24 -7.20 11.80
N ALA A 35 -13.07 -7.12 12.84
CA ALA A 35 -13.13 -8.12 13.91
C ALA A 35 -13.53 -9.51 13.39
N ASP A 36 -14.57 -9.57 12.54
CA ASP A 36 -15.02 -10.82 11.93
C ASP A 36 -13.95 -11.46 11.04
N MET A 37 -13.27 -10.63 10.24
CA MET A 37 -12.15 -11.09 9.39
C MET A 37 -10.94 -11.52 10.22
N ALA A 38 -10.62 -10.80 11.30
CA ALA A 38 -9.53 -11.15 12.21
C ALA A 38 -9.77 -12.51 12.90
N ALA A 39 -11.04 -12.85 13.18
CA ALA A 39 -11.40 -14.14 13.75
C ALA A 39 -11.04 -15.33 12.84
N LEU A 40 -10.90 -15.11 11.52
CA LEU A 40 -10.43 -16.11 10.56
C LEU A 40 -8.90 -16.29 10.58
N LYS A 41 -8.18 -15.45 11.34
CA LYS A 41 -6.73 -15.49 11.52
C LYS A 41 -5.94 -15.44 10.20
N PRO A 42 -6.19 -14.47 9.31
CA PRO A 42 -5.35 -14.28 8.14
C PRO A 42 -3.90 -13.95 8.58
N ALA A 43 -2.94 -14.24 7.72
CA ALA A 43 -1.53 -13.95 8.00
C ALA A 43 -1.26 -12.45 8.16
N TYR A 44 -1.94 -11.63 7.36
CA TYR A 44 -1.99 -10.17 7.46
C TYR A 44 -3.26 -9.65 6.79
N MET A 45 -3.58 -8.38 7.00
CA MET A 45 -4.63 -7.69 6.27
C MET A 45 -4.07 -6.44 5.61
N SER A 46 -4.34 -6.27 4.31
CA SER A 46 -4.07 -5.02 3.61
C SER A 46 -5.27 -4.08 3.65
N VAL A 47 -5.00 -2.78 3.65
CA VAL A 47 -6.02 -1.74 3.63
C VAL A 47 -5.74 -0.82 2.45
N THR A 48 -6.67 -0.77 1.49
CA THR A 48 -6.49 0.01 0.27
C THR A 48 -6.49 1.51 0.55
N TYR A 49 -5.81 2.27 -0.34
CA TYR A 49 -5.78 3.73 -0.31
C TYR A 49 -6.70 4.25 -1.43
N GLY A 50 -7.70 5.05 -1.07
CA GLY A 50 -8.70 5.47 -2.07
C GLY A 50 -8.15 6.46 -3.10
N ALA A 51 -8.33 6.13 -4.36
CA ALA A 51 -7.85 6.94 -5.50
C ALA A 51 -8.53 8.32 -5.61
N THR A 52 -9.67 8.54 -4.96
CA THR A 52 -10.50 9.75 -5.12
C THR A 52 -10.48 10.70 -3.91
N GLY A 53 -9.50 10.60 -3.04
CA GLY A 53 -9.24 11.57 -1.96
C GLY A 53 -10.15 11.49 -0.73
N GLY A 54 -11.29 10.81 -0.78
CA GLY A 54 -12.24 10.72 0.34
C GLY A 54 -12.06 9.51 1.25
N THR A 55 -11.34 8.48 0.81
CA THR A 55 -11.15 7.23 1.55
C THR A 55 -9.74 7.10 2.11
N SER A 56 -8.79 7.92 1.66
CA SER A 56 -7.41 7.94 2.17
C SER A 56 -7.31 8.21 3.67
N ASP A 57 -8.21 9.04 4.20
CA ASP A 57 -8.24 9.41 5.61
C ASP A 57 -8.62 8.23 6.52
N TYR A 58 -9.28 7.19 5.98
CA TYR A 58 -9.68 6.01 6.75
C TYR A 58 -8.68 4.85 6.66
N THR A 59 -7.72 4.90 5.75
CA THR A 59 -6.73 3.84 5.58
C THR A 59 -5.91 3.62 6.85
N VAL A 60 -5.38 4.69 7.44
CA VAL A 60 -4.58 4.62 8.66
C VAL A 60 -5.42 4.18 9.86
N GLU A 61 -6.67 4.67 9.96
CA GLU A 61 -7.57 4.26 11.05
C GLU A 61 -7.91 2.78 10.99
N LEU A 62 -8.24 2.25 9.78
CA LEU A 62 -8.54 0.82 9.62
C LEU A 62 -7.30 -0.06 9.78
N ALA A 63 -6.14 0.35 9.29
CA ALA A 63 -4.90 -0.36 9.52
C ALA A 63 -4.57 -0.43 11.02
N SER A 64 -4.82 0.66 11.77
CA SER A 64 -4.69 0.67 13.22
C SER A 64 -5.71 -0.26 13.90
N GLU A 65 -6.92 -0.38 13.36
CA GLU A 65 -7.91 -1.33 13.88
C GLU A 65 -7.48 -2.78 13.66
N VAL A 66 -6.92 -3.10 12.49
CA VAL A 66 -6.34 -4.43 12.19
C VAL A 66 -5.26 -4.81 13.21
N GLU A 67 -4.32 -3.90 13.50
CA GLU A 67 -3.23 -4.14 14.47
C GLU A 67 -3.76 -4.40 15.89
N LYS A 68 -4.88 -3.82 16.32
CA LYS A 68 -5.50 -4.10 17.61
C LYS A 68 -5.95 -5.55 17.77
N HIS A 69 -6.25 -6.22 16.65
CA HIS A 69 -6.57 -7.64 16.61
C HIS A 69 -5.34 -8.55 16.52
N GLN A 70 -4.15 -8.00 16.68
CA GLN A 70 -2.86 -8.70 16.60
C GLN A 70 -2.61 -9.35 15.21
N ILE A 71 -3.21 -8.80 14.18
CA ILE A 71 -2.97 -9.14 12.78
C ILE A 71 -2.07 -8.04 12.18
N PRO A 72 -0.95 -8.36 11.52
CA PRO A 72 -0.13 -7.35 10.84
C PRO A 72 -0.94 -6.61 9.78
N ALA A 73 -0.92 -5.28 9.84
CA ALA A 73 -1.54 -4.44 8.83
C ALA A 73 -0.54 -4.08 7.73
N LEU A 74 -1.01 -4.06 6.48
CA LEU A 74 -0.31 -3.53 5.31
C LEU A 74 -1.10 -2.33 4.78
N ALA A 75 -0.66 -1.12 5.09
CA ALA A 75 -1.31 0.09 4.60
C ALA A 75 -0.89 0.38 3.16
N HIS A 76 -1.85 0.49 2.24
CA HIS A 76 -1.54 1.02 0.91
C HIS A 76 -1.31 2.53 0.99
N LEU A 77 -0.39 3.05 0.19
CA LEU A 77 -0.12 4.47 0.03
C LEU A 77 0.11 4.76 -1.44
N THR A 78 -0.74 5.62 -2.03
CA THR A 78 -0.62 6.00 -3.45
C THR A 78 -0.15 7.44 -3.60
N CYS A 79 0.58 7.72 -4.67
CA CYS A 79 1.14 9.05 -4.92
C CYS A 79 0.48 9.84 -6.06
N ALA A 80 -0.22 9.20 -6.99
CA ALA A 80 -0.76 9.88 -8.17
C ALA A 80 -1.82 10.95 -7.85
N SER A 81 -2.58 10.78 -6.77
CA SER A 81 -3.62 11.72 -6.34
C SER A 81 -3.23 12.55 -5.11
N SER A 82 -1.96 12.50 -4.70
CA SER A 82 -1.49 13.12 -3.45
C SER A 82 -0.29 14.02 -3.68
N THR A 83 -0.21 15.13 -2.93
CA THR A 83 1.02 15.93 -2.88
C THR A 83 2.05 15.30 -1.95
N LYS A 84 3.31 15.69 -2.07
CA LYS A 84 4.40 15.25 -1.19
C LYS A 84 4.12 15.58 0.28
N GLU A 85 3.50 16.72 0.54
CA GLU A 85 3.11 17.16 1.88
C GLU A 85 2.02 16.24 2.47
N LYS A 86 1.01 15.86 1.67
CA LYS A 86 -0.03 14.92 2.12
C LYS A 86 0.56 13.55 2.40
N VAL A 87 1.44 13.06 1.53
CA VAL A 87 2.15 11.78 1.73
C VAL A 87 2.97 11.81 3.04
N ALA A 88 3.73 12.88 3.27
CA ALA A 88 4.50 13.03 4.50
C ALA A 88 3.60 13.00 5.76
N SER A 89 2.45 13.69 5.72
CA SER A 89 1.47 13.65 6.81
C SER A 89 0.97 12.23 7.08
N VAL A 90 0.65 11.46 6.03
CA VAL A 90 0.19 10.06 6.19
C VAL A 90 1.30 9.17 6.76
N ILE A 91 2.54 9.37 6.35
CA ILE A 91 3.69 8.63 6.90
C ILE A 91 3.85 8.90 8.40
N GLU A 92 3.72 10.15 8.84
CA GLU A 92 3.75 10.49 10.27
C GLU A 92 2.59 9.84 11.04
N GLU A 93 1.37 9.84 10.49
CA GLU A 93 0.23 9.16 11.10
C GLU A 93 0.47 7.65 11.24
N LEU A 94 1.06 7.01 10.21
CA LEU A 94 1.43 5.58 10.26
C LEU A 94 2.44 5.29 11.37
N LYS A 95 3.45 6.16 11.57
CA LYS A 95 4.40 6.06 12.67
C LYS A 95 3.73 6.18 14.02
N GLU A 96 2.89 7.20 14.22
CA GLU A 96 2.14 7.41 15.46
C GLU A 96 1.28 6.21 15.83
N LYS A 97 0.70 5.53 14.82
CA LYS A 97 -0.11 4.32 14.99
C LYS A 97 0.73 3.03 15.02
N GLN A 98 2.06 3.13 14.92
CA GLN A 98 2.99 2.00 14.94
C GLN A 98 2.74 0.98 13.79
N ILE A 99 2.20 1.45 12.66
CA ILE A 99 2.01 0.65 11.46
C ILE A 99 3.33 0.63 10.71
N SER A 100 3.93 -0.55 10.56
CA SER A 100 5.28 -0.72 10.04
C SER A 100 5.34 -1.23 8.59
N ASN A 101 4.23 -1.66 7.99
CA ASN A 101 4.23 -2.21 6.64
C ASN A 101 3.42 -1.30 5.71
N ILE A 102 4.05 -0.89 4.61
CA ILE A 102 3.45 0.01 3.60
C ILE A 102 3.56 -0.65 2.23
N LEU A 103 2.47 -0.72 1.49
CA LEU A 103 2.48 -1.02 0.06
C LEU A 103 2.49 0.30 -0.72
N ALA A 104 3.65 0.65 -1.24
CA ALA A 104 3.86 1.89 -1.98
C ALA A 104 3.48 1.72 -3.46
N LEU A 105 2.49 2.48 -3.90
CA LEU A 105 1.91 2.40 -5.22
C LEU A 105 1.92 3.77 -5.90
N ARG A 106 2.01 3.80 -7.24
CA ARG A 106 1.71 5.03 -7.96
C ARG A 106 0.22 5.36 -7.82
N GLY A 107 -0.62 4.38 -7.99
CA GLY A 107 -2.06 4.54 -8.14
C GLY A 107 -2.46 4.93 -9.57
N ASP A 108 -3.76 4.99 -9.82
CA ASP A 108 -4.30 5.37 -11.11
C ASP A 108 -4.26 6.89 -11.30
N ILE A 109 -3.86 7.32 -12.47
CA ILE A 109 -3.88 8.73 -12.86
C ILE A 109 -5.34 9.09 -13.21
N PRO A 110 -5.96 10.07 -12.53
CA PRO A 110 -7.34 10.46 -12.85
C PRO A 110 -7.44 10.94 -14.30
N GLN A 111 -8.53 10.57 -14.98
CA GLN A 111 -8.79 11.04 -16.35
C GLN A 111 -8.78 12.56 -16.40
N ASN A 112 -8.06 13.13 -17.37
CA ASN A 112 -7.90 14.56 -17.59
C ASN A 112 -7.17 15.32 -16.45
N ALA A 113 -6.42 14.63 -15.59
CA ALA A 113 -5.57 15.30 -14.62
C ALA A 113 -4.24 15.70 -15.25
N ASP A 114 -3.75 16.91 -14.91
CA ASP A 114 -2.36 17.27 -15.14
C ASP A 114 -1.49 16.47 -14.16
N PHE A 115 -0.79 15.46 -14.65
CA PHE A 115 0.05 14.60 -13.82
C PHE A 115 1.43 14.39 -14.46
N PRO A 116 2.51 14.45 -13.68
CA PRO A 116 2.54 14.89 -12.29
C PRO A 116 2.55 16.41 -12.14
N LEU A 117 1.93 16.92 -11.09
CA LEU A 117 2.18 18.31 -10.67
C LEU A 117 3.58 18.44 -10.04
N PRO A 118 4.15 19.65 -9.96
CA PRO A 118 5.52 19.85 -9.45
C PRO A 118 5.79 19.32 -8.05
N ASN A 119 4.75 19.22 -7.21
CA ASN A 119 4.83 18.72 -5.82
C ASN A 119 4.29 17.29 -5.66
N GLN A 120 4.21 16.52 -6.73
CA GLN A 120 3.82 15.11 -6.73
C GLN A 120 4.99 14.20 -7.08
N TYR A 121 4.86 12.92 -6.79
CA TYR A 121 5.74 11.87 -7.27
C TYR A 121 5.25 11.39 -8.64
N ARG A 122 6.18 11.12 -9.54
CA ARG A 122 5.85 10.55 -10.84
C ARG A 122 5.68 9.04 -10.78
N HIS A 123 6.54 8.36 -10.03
CA HIS A 123 6.62 6.90 -9.93
C HIS A 123 6.63 6.42 -8.49
N ALA A 124 6.24 5.15 -8.32
CA ALA A 124 6.26 4.50 -7.01
C ALA A 124 7.69 4.39 -6.43
N SER A 125 8.73 4.31 -7.29
CA SER A 125 10.14 4.30 -6.85
C SER A 125 10.54 5.56 -6.08
N GLU A 126 10.05 6.74 -6.51
CA GLU A 126 10.28 8.00 -5.80
C GLU A 126 9.57 8.02 -4.43
N LEU A 127 8.33 7.51 -4.39
CA LEU A 127 7.59 7.35 -3.13
C LEU A 127 8.30 6.39 -2.16
N ILE A 128 8.78 5.25 -2.65
CA ILE A 128 9.52 4.25 -1.87
C ILE A 128 10.78 4.89 -1.25
N ALA A 129 11.55 5.62 -2.04
CA ALA A 129 12.76 6.30 -1.56
C ALA A 129 12.43 7.30 -0.43
N ASP A 130 11.34 8.05 -0.57
CA ASP A 130 10.93 9.02 0.44
C ASP A 130 10.40 8.36 1.72
N ILE A 131 9.59 7.30 1.61
CA ILE A 131 9.16 6.50 2.77
C ILE A 131 10.39 5.95 3.51
N LYS A 132 11.36 5.40 2.78
CA LYS A 132 12.60 4.85 3.35
C LYS A 132 13.42 5.90 4.09
N ALA A 133 13.48 7.12 3.57
CA ALA A 133 14.17 8.24 4.21
C ALA A 133 13.49 8.72 5.50
N GLN A 134 12.16 8.55 5.61
CA GLN A 134 11.38 9.04 6.74
C GLN A 134 11.28 8.05 7.91
N GLY A 135 11.52 6.74 7.71
CA GLY A 135 11.42 5.79 8.81
C GLY A 135 11.78 4.35 8.48
N ASP A 136 11.77 3.51 9.52
CA ASP A 136 12.03 2.07 9.38
C ASP A 136 10.74 1.32 9.06
N PHE A 137 10.30 1.42 7.81
CA PHE A 137 9.14 0.70 7.29
C PHE A 137 9.56 -0.54 6.49
N CYS A 138 8.72 -1.57 6.54
CA CYS A 138 8.74 -2.68 5.62
C CYS A 138 7.95 -2.28 4.37
N ILE A 139 8.63 -2.05 3.26
CA ILE A 139 8.03 -1.43 2.08
C ILE A 139 7.82 -2.49 0.99
N GLY A 140 6.57 -2.64 0.57
CA GLY A 140 6.19 -3.44 -0.60
C GLY A 140 5.95 -2.59 -1.83
N GLY A 141 6.08 -3.21 -2.98
CA GLY A 141 5.74 -2.63 -4.28
C GLY A 141 4.88 -3.58 -5.12
N ALA A 142 4.14 -3.05 -6.08
CA ALA A 142 3.43 -3.87 -7.06
C ALA A 142 4.35 -4.31 -8.19
N CYS A 143 4.10 -5.54 -8.71
CA CYS A 143 4.71 -6.03 -9.94
C CYS A 143 3.67 -6.73 -10.81
N TYR A 144 3.97 -6.83 -12.09
CA TYR A 144 3.07 -7.35 -13.12
C TYR A 144 3.75 -8.52 -13.83
N PRO A 145 3.41 -9.78 -13.51
CA PRO A 145 4.02 -10.94 -14.17
C PRO A 145 3.83 -10.94 -15.69
N GLU A 146 2.71 -10.42 -16.17
CA GLU A 146 2.37 -10.30 -17.60
C GLU A 146 2.86 -8.98 -18.23
N GLY A 147 3.59 -8.14 -17.48
CA GLY A 147 4.05 -6.80 -17.88
C GLY A 147 3.05 -5.69 -17.55
N HIS A 148 3.58 -4.52 -17.22
CA HIS A 148 2.73 -3.35 -16.92
C HIS A 148 2.09 -2.82 -18.21
N PRO A 149 0.76 -2.50 -18.21
CA PRO A 149 0.05 -2.05 -19.42
C PRO A 149 0.59 -0.76 -20.05
N GLU A 150 1.29 0.07 -19.29
CA GLU A 150 1.87 1.33 -19.75
C GLU A 150 3.34 1.20 -20.16
N ALA A 151 3.98 0.05 -19.99
CA ALA A 151 5.34 -0.20 -20.46
C ALA A 151 5.33 -0.63 -21.93
N ASP A 152 6.23 -0.09 -22.73
CA ASP A 152 6.33 -0.45 -24.15
C ASP A 152 6.88 -1.87 -24.34
N THR A 153 7.68 -2.34 -23.39
CA THR A 153 8.27 -3.69 -23.40
C THR A 153 8.35 -4.26 -21.98
N ILE A 154 8.42 -5.60 -21.90
CA ILE A 154 8.66 -6.29 -20.61
C ILE A 154 10.02 -5.89 -20.00
N PHE A 155 11.02 -5.57 -20.81
CA PHE A 155 12.33 -5.16 -20.31
C PHE A 155 12.27 -3.80 -19.63
N GLU A 156 11.50 -2.87 -20.16
CA GLU A 156 11.26 -1.57 -19.54
C GLU A 156 10.52 -1.72 -18.20
N ASP A 157 9.50 -2.60 -18.14
CA ASP A 157 8.81 -2.88 -16.87
C ASP A 157 9.76 -3.50 -15.83
N LEU A 158 10.66 -4.39 -16.25
CA LEU A 158 11.69 -4.95 -15.38
C LEU A 158 12.69 -3.90 -14.88
N ASP A 159 13.06 -2.93 -15.71
CA ASP A 159 13.92 -1.82 -15.29
C ASP A 159 13.19 -0.96 -14.24
N HIS A 160 11.92 -0.63 -14.43
CA HIS A 160 11.12 0.08 -13.45
C HIS A 160 10.94 -0.73 -12.15
N LEU A 161 10.81 -2.06 -12.25
CA LEU A 161 10.74 -2.92 -11.09
C LEU A 161 12.06 -2.89 -10.31
N LYS A 162 13.20 -2.93 -11.03
CA LYS A 162 14.52 -2.81 -10.43
C LYS A 162 14.69 -1.47 -9.71
N GLU A 163 14.23 -0.36 -10.29
CA GLU A 163 14.24 0.95 -9.63
C GLU A 163 13.50 0.95 -8.29
N LYS A 164 12.35 0.26 -8.20
CA LYS A 164 11.62 0.13 -6.92
C LYS A 164 12.45 -0.62 -5.88
N VAL A 165 13.11 -1.72 -6.28
CA VAL A 165 13.96 -2.51 -5.38
C VAL A 165 15.18 -1.70 -4.93
N ASP A 166 15.85 -1.01 -5.84
CA ASP A 166 17.00 -0.15 -5.54
C ASP A 166 16.62 1.03 -4.62
N ALA A 167 15.39 1.52 -4.72
CA ALA A 167 14.85 2.57 -3.85
C ALA A 167 14.52 2.09 -2.43
N GLY A 168 14.47 0.77 -2.18
CA GLY A 168 14.25 0.21 -0.86
C GLY A 168 12.99 -0.66 -0.71
N CYS A 169 12.38 -1.10 -1.82
CA CYS A 169 11.31 -2.10 -1.78
C CYS A 169 11.85 -3.44 -1.28
N GLU A 170 11.16 -4.04 -0.31
CA GLU A 170 11.63 -5.24 0.38
C GLU A 170 10.83 -6.51 -0.01
N PHE A 171 9.63 -6.34 -0.57
CA PHE A 171 8.81 -7.42 -1.10
C PHE A 171 7.93 -6.92 -2.24
N LEU A 172 7.44 -7.83 -3.05
CA LEU A 172 6.59 -7.52 -4.20
C LEU A 172 5.25 -8.23 -4.07
N THR A 173 4.18 -7.51 -4.40
CA THR A 173 2.84 -8.06 -4.56
C THR A 173 2.50 -8.09 -6.04
N THR A 174 2.22 -9.26 -6.58
CA THR A 174 1.87 -9.40 -8.00
C THR A 174 0.46 -8.89 -8.27
N GLN A 175 0.25 -8.33 -9.45
CA GLN A 175 -1.07 -8.30 -10.04
C GLN A 175 -1.58 -9.74 -10.19
N MET A 176 -2.91 -9.93 -10.14
CA MET A 176 -3.50 -11.25 -10.38
C MET A 176 -3.10 -11.74 -11.78
N PHE A 177 -2.62 -12.96 -11.87
CA PHE A 177 -2.17 -13.60 -13.10
C PHE A 177 -2.56 -15.08 -13.08
N PHE A 178 -2.58 -15.73 -14.24
CA PHE A 178 -3.02 -17.12 -14.40
C PHE A 178 -2.02 -18.01 -15.11
N ASP A 179 -0.96 -17.46 -15.73
CA ASP A 179 0.09 -18.18 -16.45
C ASP A 179 1.46 -18.05 -15.78
#